data_0b2f4cbc9c7983b35847c0b765c9c092
#
_entry.id   0b2f4cbc9c7983b35847c0b765c9c092
#
_cell.length_a   1.000
_cell.length_b   1.000
_cell.length_c   1.000
_cell.angle_alpha   90.00
_cell.angle_beta   90.00
_cell.angle_gamma   90.00
#
_symmetry.space_group_name_H-M   'P 1'
#
loop_
_entity.id
_entity.type
_entity.pdbx_description
1 polymer ?
#
loop_
_entity_poly.entity_id
_entity_poly.type
_entity_poly.pdbx_seq_one_letter_code
_entity_poly.pdbx_strand_id
1 'polypeptide(L)'
;MNAQRGRQDLGRCTRRALAPPRLAAALLTAALAASLTACSGGGSVNIANSQLSDPTTVDFPIFYVKRQVPLNSNGTVAQDDLRVLRDAVPSADLYKRATASPSATETNITARLTAGARWDVKDVDTSPDGTRVVFAMRGPLAVNQDPKQPPSWRIYEYVIASDTLHAVINPASDPDPLTVNDVSPHYLPDGRIVFSTTRQSKSQGILLDEGKPQFSAMDETRQEPAFVLEVMNADGTFGADPLHPQLSFNQSHDRDATVLANGRVLWSRWDHAPGKDAMSLYSANPDGTDLELYYGANSHMTGSNSTVVEFVQPRQMQDGRILALERQYTDVDDGGQLVIIDGAHYVENTQPLAANSTLTGPAQTPATPNDVLTIPGPSPGGRFSSAYPLQDGTNRILVSWTQCRLLDTTQTPPAIVPCTSTALRAPNPRPRRRSTACGCSIRSRTPSCRSCSRSRA
;
A
#
# COMPACT_ATOMS: atom_id res chain seq x y z
N MET A 1 -16.12 43.53 47.41
CA MET A 1 -15.87 43.35 48.84
C MET A 1 -14.87 42.25 49.00
N ASN A 2 -13.69 42.61 49.51
CA ASN A 2 -12.63 41.90 50.21
C ASN A 2 -12.16 40.55 49.65
N ALA A 3 -10.97 40.42 49.10
CA ALA A 3 -9.58 40.68 49.49
C ALA A 3 -9.09 39.80 50.67
N GLN A 4 -8.10 38.97 50.41
CA GLN A 4 -6.84 38.75 51.15
C GLN A 4 -6.15 37.49 50.61
N ARG A 5 -5.03 37.53 49.93
CA ARG A 5 -3.61 37.70 50.27
C ARG A 5 -3.14 36.82 51.43
N GLY A 6 -2.25 35.92 51.15
CA GLY A 6 -1.33 35.25 52.06
C GLY A 6 -0.07 34.85 51.31
N ARG A 7 1.00 35.57 51.62
CA ARG A 7 2.39 35.40 51.17
C ARG A 7 3.21 34.63 52.22
N GLN A 8 4.37 34.16 51.77
CA GLN A 8 5.58 33.80 52.52
C GLN A 8 5.68 32.28 52.82
N ASP A 9 6.79 31.57 52.70
CA ASP A 9 8.18 31.98 52.93
C ASP A 9 9.19 31.05 52.25
N LEU A 10 10.34 31.65 51.99
CA LEU A 10 11.58 31.08 51.49
C LEU A 10 12.28 30.21 52.54
N GLY A 11 12.78 29.06 52.18
CA GLY A 11 13.72 28.27 52.93
C GLY A 11 14.97 27.93 52.11
N ARG A 12 16.02 28.76 52.28
CA ARG A 12 17.40 28.47 51.85
C ARG A 12 18.06 27.52 52.86
N CYS A 13 18.75 26.50 52.37
CA CYS A 13 19.93 25.93 53.06
C CYS A 13 20.86 25.28 52.05
N THR A 14 21.89 25.90 51.73
CA THR A 14 23.33 25.84 52.00
C THR A 14 24.05 24.54 51.62
N ARG A 15 25.04 24.81 50.77
CA ARG A 15 26.13 23.95 50.29
C ARG A 15 26.93 23.33 51.45
N ARG A 16 27.36 22.10 51.26
CA ARG A 16 28.67 21.66 51.75
C ARG A 16 29.38 20.83 50.68
N ALA A 17 30.50 21.34 50.28
CA ALA A 17 31.52 20.66 49.52
C ALA A 17 32.45 19.90 50.47
N LEU A 18 32.86 18.72 50.07
CA LEU A 18 34.11 18.12 50.58
C LEU A 18 34.74 17.29 49.47
N ALA A 19 36.00 17.56 49.24
CA ALA A 19 36.86 17.02 48.18
C ALA A 19 37.60 15.73 48.70
N PRO A 20 38.43 15.09 47.83
CA PRO A 20 38.72 13.65 47.82
C PRO A 20 39.96 13.22 48.60
N PRO A 21 40.31 11.98 48.59
CA PRO A 21 41.72 11.64 48.46
C PRO A 21 42.07 10.64 47.38
N ARG A 22 43.29 10.78 46.99
CA ARG A 22 44.07 10.18 45.92
C ARG A 22 44.59 8.78 46.25
N LEU A 23 45.02 8.07 45.18
CA LEU A 23 46.08 7.05 45.08
C LEU A 23 45.71 5.61 45.49
N ALA A 24 45.86 4.63 44.59
CA ALA A 24 47.15 4.10 44.20
C ALA A 24 47.04 3.16 42.99
N ALA A 25 48.08 3.22 42.21
CA ALA A 25 48.35 2.38 41.05
C ALA A 25 48.81 0.96 41.45
N ALA A 26 48.50 -0.02 40.61
CA ALA A 26 49.41 -1.15 40.39
C ALA A 26 49.15 -1.80 39.04
N LEU A 27 50.18 -1.78 38.23
CA LEU A 27 50.44 -2.56 37.03
C LEU A 27 50.39 -4.07 37.31
N LEU A 28 49.93 -4.88 36.38
CA LEU A 28 50.70 -6.05 35.93
C LEU A 28 50.20 -6.55 34.55
N THR A 29 51.14 -6.55 33.64
CA THR A 29 51.32 -7.20 32.34
C THR A 29 51.13 -8.72 32.41
N ALA A 30 50.58 -9.31 31.37
CA ALA A 30 51.24 -10.37 30.62
C ALA A 30 50.45 -10.81 29.39
N ALA A 31 51.09 -10.74 28.27
CA ALA A 31 50.74 -11.31 26.99
C ALA A 31 50.73 -12.85 27.03
N LEU A 32 49.86 -13.45 26.24
CA LEU A 32 50.24 -14.65 25.51
C LEU A 32 49.46 -14.74 24.17
N ALA A 33 50.19 -14.62 23.11
CA ALA A 33 49.78 -14.95 21.77
C ALA A 33 49.77 -16.46 21.59
N ALA A 34 48.73 -17.00 20.95
CA ALA A 34 48.81 -18.28 20.27
C ALA A 34 48.04 -18.18 18.97
N SER A 35 48.78 -18.06 17.90
CA SER A 35 48.40 -18.23 16.52
C SER A 35 47.93 -19.66 16.24
N LEU A 36 46.73 -19.79 15.67
CA LEU A 36 46.34 -20.95 14.91
C LEU A 36 45.82 -20.49 13.55
N THR A 37 46.72 -20.57 12.60
CA THR A 37 46.39 -20.51 11.17
C THR A 37 45.69 -21.82 10.77
N ALA A 38 44.46 -21.67 10.29
CA ALA A 38 43.85 -22.70 9.46
C ALA A 38 43.25 -22.00 8.22
N CYS A 39 43.90 -22.28 7.10
CA CYS A 39 43.38 -21.95 5.78
C CYS A 39 42.10 -22.71 5.50
N SER A 40 41.05 -22.02 5.17
CA SER A 40 40.05 -22.51 4.23
C SER A 40 39.44 -21.31 3.52
N GLY A 41 39.57 -21.29 2.21
CA GLY A 41 39.07 -20.28 1.33
C GLY A 41 37.56 -20.22 1.35
N GLY A 42 37.00 -19.20 1.88
CA GLY A 42 35.64 -18.79 1.78
C GLY A 42 35.61 -17.29 2.01
N GLY A 43 35.31 -16.54 0.98
CA GLY A 43 35.23 -15.08 1.07
C GLY A 43 34.23 -14.67 2.14
N SER A 44 34.70 -14.40 3.35
CA SER A 44 33.91 -13.77 4.40
C SER A 44 33.69 -12.33 4.00
N VAL A 45 32.44 -12.01 3.64
CA VAL A 45 31.98 -10.65 3.64
C VAL A 45 32.09 -10.15 5.09
N ASN A 46 33.05 -9.31 5.34
CA ASN A 46 33.20 -8.60 6.62
C ASN A 46 31.97 -7.68 6.78
N ILE A 47 30.94 -8.18 7.41
CA ILE A 47 29.86 -7.36 7.90
C ILE A 47 30.41 -6.68 9.14
N ALA A 48 30.84 -5.43 8.99
CA ALA A 48 31.27 -4.60 10.11
C ALA A 48 30.16 -4.64 11.19
N ASN A 49 30.51 -5.10 12.39
CA ASN A 49 29.63 -5.23 13.55
C ASN A 49 29.30 -3.87 14.21
N SER A 50 29.18 -2.81 13.44
CA SER A 50 28.63 -1.53 13.87
C SER A 50 27.19 -1.35 13.43
N GLN A 51 26.40 -2.41 13.50
CA GLN A 51 24.98 -2.29 13.31
C GLN A 51 24.39 -1.71 14.58
N LEU A 52 24.30 -0.38 14.64
CA LEU A 52 23.29 0.31 15.45
C LEU A 52 22.00 -0.47 15.30
N SER A 53 21.30 -0.71 16.43
CA SER A 53 19.99 -1.38 16.43
C SER A 53 19.23 -0.94 15.19
N ASP A 54 18.86 -1.91 14.32
CA ASP A 54 18.27 -1.62 13.03
C ASP A 54 17.01 -0.75 13.24
N PRO A 55 17.06 0.55 12.96
CA PRO A 55 15.93 1.44 13.18
C PRO A 55 14.77 1.14 12.23
N THR A 56 14.89 0.09 11.43
CA THR A 56 13.87 -0.37 10.48
C THR A 56 13.04 -1.52 11.03
N THR A 57 13.33 -2.06 12.23
CA THR A 57 12.44 -3.05 12.84
C THR A 57 11.13 -2.39 13.27
N VAL A 58 10.04 -2.95 12.79
CA VAL A 58 8.69 -2.64 13.23
C VAL A 58 8.31 -3.72 14.22
N ASP A 59 8.10 -3.34 15.49
CA ASP A 59 7.90 -4.27 16.60
C ASP A 59 6.43 -4.70 16.80
N PHE A 60 5.59 -4.45 15.82
CA PHE A 60 4.20 -4.87 15.81
C PHE A 60 3.90 -5.77 14.60
N PRO A 61 2.82 -6.54 14.64
CA PRO A 61 2.45 -7.43 13.55
C PRO A 61 2.20 -6.67 12.24
N ILE A 62 2.67 -7.23 11.15
CA ILE A 62 2.37 -6.75 9.80
C ILE A 62 1.58 -7.81 9.03
N PHE A 63 0.65 -7.31 8.21
CA PHE A 63 -0.16 -8.13 7.32
C PHE A 63 0.17 -7.77 5.86
N TYR A 64 0.20 -8.77 5.00
CA TYR A 64 0.51 -8.58 3.59
C TYR A 64 0.01 -9.75 2.75
N VAL A 65 -0.25 -9.47 1.49
CA VAL A 65 -0.66 -10.48 0.52
C VAL A 65 0.58 -11.04 -0.17
N LYS A 66 0.65 -12.37 -0.27
CA LYS A 66 1.56 -13.06 -1.19
C LYS A 66 0.77 -13.55 -2.38
N ARG A 67 1.17 -13.10 -3.55
CA ARG A 67 0.56 -13.45 -4.82
C ARG A 67 1.63 -13.95 -5.79
N GLN A 68 1.29 -14.96 -6.57
CA GLN A 68 2.09 -15.31 -7.73
C GLN A 68 1.99 -14.20 -8.78
N VAL A 69 3.11 -13.90 -9.43
CA VAL A 69 3.09 -12.94 -10.54
C VAL A 69 2.27 -13.52 -11.68
N PRO A 70 1.20 -12.86 -12.13
CA PRO A 70 0.41 -13.33 -13.24
C PRO A 70 1.26 -13.31 -14.51
N LEU A 71 1.21 -14.38 -15.28
CA LEU A 71 1.96 -14.51 -16.52
C LEU A 71 1.01 -14.79 -17.69
N ASN A 72 1.28 -14.16 -18.80
CA ASN A 72 0.68 -14.51 -20.08
C ASN A 72 1.14 -15.91 -20.52
N SER A 73 0.46 -16.48 -21.50
CA SER A 73 0.78 -17.81 -22.07
C SER A 73 2.21 -17.89 -22.63
N ASN A 74 2.77 -16.77 -23.08
CA ASN A 74 4.15 -16.68 -23.55
C ASN A 74 5.18 -16.50 -22.39
N GLY A 75 4.71 -16.47 -21.14
CA GLY A 75 5.52 -16.32 -19.95
C GLY A 75 6.00 -14.90 -19.65
N THR A 76 5.48 -13.88 -20.33
CA THR A 76 5.64 -12.47 -19.95
C THR A 76 4.71 -12.14 -18.79
N VAL A 77 5.03 -11.11 -18.02
CA VAL A 77 4.11 -10.61 -16.98
C VAL A 77 2.85 -10.07 -17.64
N ALA A 78 1.69 -10.50 -17.14
CA ALA A 78 0.42 -9.95 -17.58
C ALA A 78 0.33 -8.47 -17.16
N GLN A 79 -0.12 -7.66 -18.09
CA GLN A 79 -0.36 -6.25 -17.84
C GLN A 79 -1.52 -6.06 -16.85
N ASP A 80 -1.46 -4.99 -16.08
CA ASP A 80 -2.48 -4.60 -15.13
C ASP A 80 -3.12 -3.30 -15.59
N ASP A 81 -4.37 -3.39 -16.02
CA ASP A 81 -5.18 -2.22 -16.30
C ASP A 81 -5.96 -1.85 -15.04
N LEU A 82 -5.76 -0.63 -14.54
CA LEU A 82 -6.43 -0.15 -13.33
C LEU A 82 -7.93 0.05 -13.52
N ARG A 83 -8.38 0.17 -14.72
CA ARG A 83 -9.78 0.43 -15.09
C ARG A 83 -10.64 -0.81 -14.98
N VAL A 84 -10.06 -1.99 -15.14
CA VAL A 84 -10.79 -3.26 -15.11
C VAL A 84 -10.29 -4.17 -14.00
N LEU A 85 -11.15 -5.04 -13.52
CA LEU A 85 -10.73 -6.12 -12.64
C LEU A 85 -9.89 -7.11 -13.42
N ARG A 86 -8.81 -7.58 -12.79
CA ARG A 86 -8.03 -8.67 -13.40
C ARG A 86 -8.88 -9.91 -13.59
N ASP A 87 -8.63 -10.59 -14.68
CA ASP A 87 -8.99 -11.98 -14.87
C ASP A 87 -8.50 -12.86 -13.69
N ALA A 88 -9.02 -14.06 -13.60
CA ALA A 88 -8.60 -14.98 -12.54
C ALA A 88 -7.08 -15.24 -12.60
N VAL A 89 -6.41 -14.91 -11.52
CA VAL A 89 -4.95 -15.04 -11.37
C VAL A 89 -4.58 -16.23 -10.49
N PRO A 90 -3.32 -16.69 -10.53
CA PRO A 90 -2.83 -17.71 -9.61
C PRO A 90 -3.02 -17.32 -8.15
N SER A 91 -3.03 -18.32 -7.27
CA SER A 91 -3.32 -18.22 -5.84
C SER A 91 -2.65 -17.04 -5.13
N ALA A 92 -3.42 -16.37 -4.29
CA ALA A 92 -2.94 -15.38 -3.34
C ALA A 92 -3.52 -15.66 -1.96
N ASP A 93 -2.73 -15.41 -0.92
CA ASP A 93 -3.10 -15.59 0.48
C ASP A 93 -2.68 -14.38 1.31
N LEU A 94 -3.43 -14.15 2.40
CA LEU A 94 -3.07 -13.19 3.44
C LEU A 94 -2.09 -13.83 4.43
N TYR A 95 -0.99 -13.15 4.67
CA TYR A 95 0.04 -13.55 5.62
C TYR A 95 0.18 -12.54 6.73
N LYS A 96 0.54 -13.03 7.91
CA LYS A 96 0.93 -12.25 9.09
C LYS A 96 2.37 -12.55 9.46
N ARG A 97 3.14 -11.51 9.80
CA ARG A 97 4.41 -11.64 10.55
C ARG A 97 4.30 -10.93 11.88
N ALA A 98 4.92 -11.48 12.89
CA ALA A 98 4.92 -10.88 14.24
C ALA A 98 5.62 -9.51 14.29
N THR A 99 6.60 -9.30 13.42
CA THR A 99 7.33 -8.05 13.22
C THR A 99 7.73 -7.90 11.75
N ALA A 100 8.21 -6.74 11.33
CA ALA A 100 8.74 -6.53 9.97
C ALA A 100 10.09 -7.22 9.72
N SER A 101 10.64 -7.97 10.69
CA SER A 101 11.89 -8.70 10.51
C SER A 101 11.73 -9.88 9.52
N PRO A 102 12.67 -10.08 8.61
CA PRO A 102 12.69 -11.27 7.74
C PRO A 102 12.76 -12.60 8.48
N SER A 103 13.29 -12.62 9.71
CA SER A 103 13.38 -13.78 10.57
C SER A 103 12.13 -14.02 11.43
N ALA A 104 11.19 -13.07 11.46
CA ALA A 104 9.94 -13.23 12.21
C ALA A 104 9.09 -14.35 11.62
N THR A 105 8.45 -15.12 12.51
CA THR A 105 7.53 -16.19 12.11
C THR A 105 6.44 -15.64 11.20
N GLU A 106 6.22 -16.33 10.10
CA GLU A 106 5.19 -16.04 9.12
C GLU A 106 4.06 -17.06 9.24
N THR A 107 2.83 -16.56 9.27
CA THR A 107 1.61 -17.37 9.35
C THR A 107 0.71 -17.05 8.17
N ASN A 108 0.25 -18.06 7.44
CA ASN A 108 -0.80 -17.93 6.42
C ASN A 108 -2.16 -17.88 7.13
N ILE A 109 -2.81 -16.71 7.11
CA ILE A 109 -4.09 -16.48 7.78
C ILE A 109 -5.24 -17.12 7.01
N THR A 110 -5.21 -17.05 5.69
CA THR A 110 -6.31 -17.54 4.84
C THR A 110 -6.25 -19.04 4.57
N ALA A 111 -5.15 -19.72 4.90
CA ALA A 111 -5.01 -21.18 4.68
C ALA A 111 -6.16 -22.01 5.22
N ARG A 112 -6.80 -21.56 6.31
CA ARG A 112 -7.97 -22.22 6.93
C ARG A 112 -9.21 -22.25 6.05
N LEU A 113 -9.36 -21.28 5.12
CA LEU A 113 -10.43 -21.25 4.13
C LEU A 113 -9.98 -21.79 2.79
N THR A 114 -8.74 -21.49 2.41
CA THR A 114 -8.23 -21.86 1.09
C THR A 114 -7.91 -23.35 1.00
N ALA A 115 -7.47 -23.98 2.10
CA ALA A 115 -7.20 -25.42 2.21
C ALA A 115 -6.41 -25.98 1.01
N GLY A 116 -5.51 -25.18 0.44
CA GLY A 116 -4.73 -25.52 -0.76
C GLY A 116 -5.48 -25.32 -2.09
N ALA A 117 -6.74 -24.94 -2.10
CA ALA A 117 -7.45 -24.54 -3.31
C ALA A 117 -6.97 -23.13 -3.76
N ARG A 118 -7.23 -22.82 -5.02
CA ARG A 118 -6.85 -21.53 -5.59
C ARG A 118 -7.86 -20.46 -5.17
N TRP A 119 -7.36 -19.46 -4.45
CA TRP A 119 -8.11 -18.27 -4.08
C TRP A 119 -7.30 -17.03 -4.46
N ASP A 120 -7.93 -15.88 -4.51
CA ASP A 120 -7.28 -14.61 -4.73
C ASP A 120 -7.58 -13.65 -3.57
N VAL A 121 -6.59 -12.91 -3.11
CA VAL A 121 -6.67 -11.98 -1.97
C VAL A 121 -6.00 -10.66 -2.35
N LYS A 122 -6.61 -9.52 -1.99
CA LYS A 122 -6.05 -8.18 -2.22
C LYS A 122 -6.60 -7.14 -1.23
N ASP A 123 -6.10 -5.92 -1.34
CA ASP A 123 -6.63 -4.72 -0.69
C ASP A 123 -6.73 -4.85 0.84
N VAL A 124 -5.58 -5.08 1.48
CA VAL A 124 -5.51 -5.27 2.94
C VAL A 124 -5.48 -3.92 3.66
N ASP A 125 -6.34 -3.79 4.67
CA ASP A 125 -6.32 -2.66 5.60
C ASP A 125 -6.51 -3.10 7.05
N THR A 126 -6.10 -2.27 8.01
CA THR A 126 -6.21 -2.55 9.44
C THR A 126 -7.16 -1.58 10.13
N SER A 127 -7.92 -2.07 11.11
CA SER A 127 -8.75 -1.19 11.94
C SER A 127 -7.90 -0.16 12.69
N PRO A 128 -8.42 1.04 12.98
CA PRO A 128 -7.68 2.10 13.69
C PRO A 128 -7.13 1.66 15.05
N ASP A 129 -7.79 0.73 15.72
CA ASP A 129 -7.36 0.15 17.00
C ASP A 129 -6.37 -1.01 16.86
N GLY A 130 -6.04 -1.42 15.63
CA GLY A 130 -5.12 -2.50 15.32
C GLY A 130 -5.61 -3.91 15.71
N THR A 131 -6.92 -4.09 15.99
CA THR A 131 -7.48 -5.38 16.45
C THR A 131 -8.02 -6.24 15.33
N ARG A 132 -8.28 -5.67 14.17
CA ARG A 132 -8.89 -6.33 13.01
C ARG A 132 -8.18 -5.99 11.71
N VAL A 133 -8.32 -6.88 10.75
CA VAL A 133 -7.80 -6.72 9.40
C VAL A 133 -8.91 -7.01 8.41
N VAL A 134 -9.17 -6.09 7.49
CA VAL A 134 -10.14 -6.24 6.43
C VAL A 134 -9.42 -6.38 5.08
N PHE A 135 -9.97 -7.16 4.17
CA PHE A 135 -9.40 -7.40 2.85
C PHE A 135 -10.44 -7.95 1.87
N ALA A 136 -10.15 -7.84 0.58
CA ALA A 136 -10.96 -8.46 -0.46
C ALA A 136 -10.43 -9.86 -0.78
N MET A 137 -11.34 -10.83 -0.96
CA MET A 137 -11.02 -12.22 -1.28
C MET A 137 -12.07 -12.81 -2.23
N ARG A 138 -11.65 -13.65 -3.17
CA ARG A 138 -12.53 -14.39 -4.08
C ARG A 138 -12.06 -15.83 -4.27
N GLY A 139 -13.01 -16.72 -4.53
CA GLY A 139 -12.71 -18.12 -4.81
C GLY A 139 -13.74 -19.09 -4.24
N PRO A 140 -13.49 -20.40 -4.32
CA PRO A 140 -12.31 -21.00 -4.96
C PRO A 140 -12.34 -20.88 -6.48
N LEU A 141 -11.16 -20.72 -7.09
CA LEU A 141 -10.97 -20.70 -8.54
C LEU A 141 -10.81 -22.14 -9.03
N ALA A 142 -11.79 -22.64 -9.79
CA ALA A 142 -11.71 -23.99 -10.33
C ALA A 142 -10.50 -24.17 -11.28
N VAL A 143 -10.01 -25.37 -11.42
CA VAL A 143 -8.84 -25.66 -12.28
C VAL A 143 -9.10 -25.24 -13.73
N ASN A 144 -10.34 -25.46 -14.20
CA ASN A 144 -10.77 -25.11 -15.56
C ASN A 144 -11.70 -23.88 -15.56
N GLN A 145 -11.63 -23.02 -14.55
CA GLN A 145 -12.38 -21.77 -14.50
C GLN A 145 -12.02 -20.92 -15.71
N ASP A 146 -13.04 -20.42 -16.40
CA ASP A 146 -12.84 -19.37 -17.39
C ASP A 146 -12.21 -18.15 -16.68
N PRO A 147 -11.02 -17.73 -17.06
CA PRO A 147 -10.38 -16.57 -16.41
C PRO A 147 -11.23 -15.30 -16.49
N LYS A 148 -12.09 -15.19 -17.52
CA LYS A 148 -12.99 -14.05 -17.72
C LYS A 148 -14.27 -14.10 -16.88
N GLN A 149 -14.52 -15.20 -16.19
CA GLN A 149 -15.69 -15.38 -15.32
C GLN A 149 -15.27 -15.91 -13.95
N PRO A 150 -14.39 -15.19 -13.25
CA PRO A 150 -13.98 -15.59 -11.91
C PRO A 150 -15.13 -15.42 -10.91
N PRO A 151 -15.07 -16.11 -9.75
CA PRO A 151 -15.94 -15.80 -8.64
C PRO A 151 -15.85 -14.32 -8.24
N SER A 152 -16.95 -13.77 -7.76
CA SER A 152 -17.01 -12.39 -7.30
C SER A 152 -16.11 -12.12 -6.11
N TRP A 153 -15.57 -10.93 -6.03
CA TRP A 153 -14.85 -10.44 -4.88
C TRP A 153 -15.80 -10.19 -3.72
N ARG A 154 -15.36 -10.55 -2.48
CA ARG A 154 -16.07 -10.33 -1.22
C ARG A 154 -15.11 -9.75 -0.19
N ILE A 155 -15.66 -9.00 0.75
CA ILE A 155 -14.89 -8.47 1.88
C ILE A 155 -14.90 -9.48 3.01
N TYR A 156 -13.70 -9.78 3.51
CA TYR A 156 -13.43 -10.62 4.67
C TYR A 156 -12.77 -9.83 5.78
N GLU A 157 -13.04 -10.24 7.01
CA GLU A 157 -12.42 -9.69 8.21
C GLU A 157 -11.70 -10.80 8.98
N TYR A 158 -10.51 -10.49 9.45
CA TYR A 158 -9.75 -11.30 10.40
C TYR A 158 -9.66 -10.58 11.73
N VAL A 159 -10.20 -11.16 12.80
CA VAL A 159 -10.15 -10.65 14.17
C VAL A 159 -8.95 -11.26 14.87
N ILE A 160 -7.97 -10.42 15.22
CA ILE A 160 -6.65 -10.88 15.68
C ILE A 160 -6.73 -11.61 17.02
N ALA A 161 -7.51 -11.09 17.98
CA ALA A 161 -7.58 -11.62 19.33
C ALA A 161 -8.25 -13.00 19.42
N SER A 162 -9.29 -13.23 18.63
CA SER A 162 -10.03 -14.50 18.58
C SER A 162 -9.50 -15.45 17.51
N ASP A 163 -8.57 -15.02 16.68
CA ASP A 163 -8.08 -15.76 15.52
C ASP A 163 -9.23 -16.24 14.60
N THR A 164 -10.25 -15.41 14.41
CA THR A 164 -11.42 -15.73 13.57
C THR A 164 -11.34 -15.02 12.23
N LEU A 165 -11.75 -15.72 11.19
CA LEU A 165 -11.80 -15.25 9.81
C LEU A 165 -13.21 -15.50 9.25
N HIS A 166 -13.86 -14.47 8.74
CA HIS A 166 -15.22 -14.55 8.21
C HIS A 166 -15.46 -13.55 7.08
N ALA A 167 -16.44 -13.81 6.24
CA ALA A 167 -16.97 -12.81 5.31
C ALA A 167 -17.74 -11.74 6.11
N VAL A 168 -17.48 -10.46 5.82
CA VAL A 168 -18.15 -9.35 6.53
C VAL A 168 -19.64 -9.35 6.21
N ILE A 169 -20.00 -9.38 4.92
CA ILE A 169 -21.39 -9.58 4.51
C ILE A 169 -21.65 -11.09 4.52
N ASN A 170 -22.65 -11.50 5.30
CA ASN A 170 -23.02 -12.91 5.36
C ASN A 170 -23.57 -13.37 3.99
N PRO A 171 -22.94 -14.32 3.30
CA PRO A 171 -23.38 -14.75 1.98
C PRO A 171 -24.82 -15.28 1.93
N ALA A 172 -25.35 -15.79 3.06
CA ALA A 172 -26.71 -16.31 3.14
C ALA A 172 -27.77 -15.22 3.18
N SER A 173 -27.40 -14.00 3.55
CA SER A 173 -28.30 -12.84 3.65
C SER A 173 -27.91 -11.72 2.69
N ASP A 174 -26.90 -11.93 1.85
CA ASP A 174 -26.51 -10.97 0.83
C ASP A 174 -27.62 -10.88 -0.25
N PRO A 175 -28.20 -9.71 -0.50
CA PRO A 175 -29.22 -9.56 -1.54
C PRO A 175 -28.68 -9.81 -2.95
N ASP A 176 -27.37 -9.66 -3.18
CA ASP A 176 -26.71 -9.76 -4.49
C ASP A 176 -25.51 -10.73 -4.48
N PRO A 177 -25.73 -12.02 -4.13
CA PRO A 177 -24.64 -12.89 -3.73
C PRO A 177 -23.69 -13.35 -4.86
N LEU A 178 -24.02 -13.18 -6.15
CA LEU A 178 -23.31 -13.83 -7.24
C LEU A 178 -22.73 -12.90 -8.31
N THR A 179 -23.19 -11.67 -8.39
CA THR A 179 -22.89 -10.78 -9.51
C THR A 179 -22.12 -9.53 -9.17
N VAL A 180 -21.99 -9.19 -7.88
CA VAL A 180 -21.33 -7.98 -7.44
C VAL A 180 -19.92 -8.25 -6.96
N ASN A 181 -19.06 -7.27 -7.18
CA ASN A 181 -17.68 -7.27 -6.70
C ASN A 181 -17.50 -6.21 -5.62
N ASP A 182 -17.01 -6.63 -4.46
CA ASP A 182 -16.70 -5.76 -3.32
C ASP A 182 -15.17 -5.79 -3.11
N VAL A 183 -14.50 -4.64 -3.23
CA VAL A 183 -13.04 -4.52 -3.20
C VAL A 183 -12.61 -3.27 -2.44
N SER A 184 -11.31 -3.13 -2.18
CA SER A 184 -10.69 -1.95 -1.56
C SER A 184 -11.37 -1.50 -0.26
N PRO A 185 -11.62 -2.42 0.71
CA PRO A 185 -12.22 -2.05 1.98
C PRO A 185 -11.27 -1.22 2.84
N HIS A 186 -11.84 -0.25 3.58
CA HIS A 186 -11.11 0.56 4.55
C HIS A 186 -12.00 0.90 5.75
N TYR A 187 -11.45 0.85 6.98
CA TYR A 187 -12.22 1.21 8.16
C TYR A 187 -12.41 2.72 8.29
N LEU A 188 -13.62 3.14 8.59
CA LEU A 188 -13.92 4.47 9.09
C LEU A 188 -13.57 4.58 10.59
N PRO A 189 -13.35 5.79 11.14
CA PRO A 189 -13.01 5.98 12.55
C PRO A 189 -14.08 5.45 13.51
N ASP A 190 -15.34 5.38 13.08
CA ASP A 190 -16.47 4.85 13.86
C ASP A 190 -16.63 3.33 13.76
N GLY A 191 -15.73 2.66 13.05
CA GLY A 191 -15.71 1.21 12.88
C GLY A 191 -16.54 0.69 11.71
N ARG A 192 -17.26 1.55 10.99
CA ARG A 192 -17.86 1.18 9.70
C ARG A 192 -16.79 0.92 8.66
N ILE A 193 -17.16 0.31 7.54
CA ILE A 193 -16.26 -0.01 6.44
C ILE A 193 -16.74 0.69 5.18
N VAL A 194 -15.88 1.52 4.58
CA VAL A 194 -16.05 2.04 3.23
C VAL A 194 -15.38 1.08 2.24
N PHE A 195 -15.98 0.84 1.11
CA PHE A 195 -15.45 -0.09 0.10
C PHE A 195 -15.92 0.29 -1.30
N SER A 196 -15.19 -0.17 -2.29
CA SER A 196 -15.56 -0.02 -3.70
C SER A 196 -16.41 -1.22 -4.12
N THR A 197 -17.55 -0.97 -4.76
CA THR A 197 -18.49 -2.02 -5.10
C THR A 197 -19.19 -1.78 -6.43
N THR A 198 -19.58 -2.86 -7.10
CA THR A 198 -20.45 -2.82 -8.29
C THR A 198 -21.94 -2.93 -7.94
N ARG A 199 -22.31 -2.88 -6.66
CA ARG A 199 -23.72 -2.98 -6.20
C ARG A 199 -24.57 -1.83 -6.73
N GLN A 200 -24.04 -0.61 -6.68
CA GLN A 200 -24.73 0.60 -7.13
C GLN A 200 -26.15 0.72 -6.53
N SER A 201 -26.30 0.36 -5.26
CA SER A 201 -27.58 0.08 -4.63
C SER A 201 -28.57 1.25 -4.72
N LYS A 202 -28.07 2.47 -4.47
CA LYS A 202 -28.91 3.68 -4.55
C LYS A 202 -29.19 4.09 -5.99
N SER A 203 -28.19 3.98 -6.87
CA SER A 203 -28.37 4.26 -8.30
C SER A 203 -29.38 3.32 -8.93
N GLN A 204 -29.34 2.03 -8.60
CA GLN A 204 -30.32 1.06 -9.07
C GLN A 204 -31.72 1.35 -8.54
N GLY A 205 -31.84 1.73 -7.27
CA GLY A 205 -33.11 2.14 -6.65
C GLY A 205 -33.74 3.35 -7.36
N ILE A 206 -32.93 4.36 -7.67
CA ILE A 206 -33.39 5.56 -8.41
C ILE A 206 -33.84 5.16 -9.83
N LEU A 207 -33.07 4.33 -10.52
CA LEU A 207 -33.41 3.89 -11.89
C LEU A 207 -34.69 3.04 -11.90
N LEU A 208 -34.91 2.23 -10.86
CA LEU A 208 -36.14 1.47 -10.70
C LEU A 208 -37.36 2.39 -10.51
N ASP A 209 -37.23 3.41 -9.66
CA ASP A 209 -38.29 4.41 -9.42
C ASP A 209 -38.61 5.23 -10.70
N GLU A 210 -37.62 5.51 -11.52
CA GLU A 210 -37.79 6.15 -12.81
C GLU A 210 -38.31 5.22 -13.92
N GLY A 211 -38.61 3.96 -13.63
CA GLY A 211 -39.08 2.96 -14.58
C GLY A 211 -37.99 2.49 -15.56
N LYS A 212 -36.74 2.55 -15.17
CA LYS A 212 -35.56 2.15 -15.97
C LYS A 212 -34.74 1.04 -15.30
N PRO A 213 -35.34 -0.05 -14.79
CA PRO A 213 -34.63 -1.05 -14.00
C PRO A 213 -33.60 -1.85 -14.79
N GLN A 214 -33.66 -1.79 -16.13
CA GLN A 214 -32.72 -2.47 -17.02
C GLN A 214 -31.38 -1.74 -17.18
N PHE A 215 -31.27 -0.51 -16.72
CA PHE A 215 -30.01 0.23 -16.75
C PHE A 215 -29.19 -0.09 -15.52
N SER A 216 -28.03 -0.67 -15.72
CA SER A 216 -26.91 -0.59 -14.77
C SER A 216 -25.91 0.43 -15.31
N ALA A 217 -25.32 1.24 -14.44
CA ALA A 217 -24.22 2.08 -14.85
C ALA A 217 -23.01 1.17 -15.14
N MET A 218 -22.77 0.92 -16.40
CA MET A 218 -21.57 0.24 -16.86
C MET A 218 -20.42 1.24 -16.93
N ASP A 219 -19.20 0.76 -16.82
CA ASP A 219 -18.02 1.55 -17.12
C ASP A 219 -18.02 2.04 -18.59
N GLU A 220 -17.18 2.99 -18.93
CA GLU A 220 -17.12 3.55 -20.29
C GLU A 220 -16.69 2.53 -21.33
N THR A 221 -15.96 1.51 -20.92
CA THR A 221 -15.59 0.39 -21.82
C THR A 221 -16.72 -0.63 -21.97
N ARG A 222 -17.78 -0.51 -21.17
CA ARG A 222 -18.95 -1.40 -21.12
C ARG A 222 -18.57 -2.86 -20.88
N GLN A 223 -17.52 -3.08 -20.11
CA GLN A 223 -17.04 -4.42 -19.76
C GLN A 223 -17.60 -4.90 -18.42
N GLU A 224 -17.74 -3.99 -17.46
CA GLU A 224 -18.26 -4.31 -16.14
C GLU A 224 -19.07 -3.15 -15.55
N PRO A 225 -19.93 -3.40 -14.55
CA PRO A 225 -20.58 -2.32 -13.82
C PRO A 225 -19.55 -1.39 -13.17
N ALA A 226 -19.80 -0.08 -13.21
CA ALA A 226 -18.92 0.90 -12.59
C ALA A 226 -18.81 0.68 -11.08
N PHE A 227 -17.58 0.75 -10.57
CA PHE A 227 -17.34 0.74 -9.14
C PHE A 227 -17.71 2.08 -8.53
N VAL A 228 -18.51 2.05 -7.48
CA VAL A 228 -18.84 3.19 -6.63
C VAL A 228 -18.42 2.90 -5.20
N LEU A 229 -18.37 3.92 -4.35
CA LEU A 229 -18.10 3.74 -2.93
C LEU A 229 -19.42 3.56 -2.17
N GLU A 230 -19.44 2.55 -1.31
CA GLU A 230 -20.51 2.31 -0.34
C GLU A 230 -19.92 2.15 1.07
N VAL A 231 -20.76 2.35 2.08
CA VAL A 231 -20.40 2.21 3.49
C VAL A 231 -21.30 1.17 4.12
N MET A 232 -20.72 0.24 4.88
CA MET A 232 -21.46 -0.76 5.66
C MET A 232 -21.05 -0.72 7.14
N ASN A 233 -21.89 -1.25 8.01
CA ASN A 233 -21.52 -1.47 9.40
C ASN A 233 -20.47 -2.58 9.51
N ALA A 234 -19.75 -2.61 10.63
CA ALA A 234 -18.72 -3.64 10.89
C ALA A 234 -19.25 -5.07 10.90
N ASP A 235 -20.56 -5.27 11.11
CA ASP A 235 -21.23 -6.56 11.06
C ASP A 235 -21.75 -6.94 9.67
N GLY A 236 -21.44 -6.14 8.64
CA GLY A 236 -21.86 -6.35 7.27
C GLY A 236 -23.31 -5.96 6.97
N THR A 237 -23.98 -5.32 7.91
CA THR A 237 -25.32 -4.76 7.67
C THR A 237 -25.22 -3.36 7.06
N PHE A 238 -26.25 -2.98 6.33
CA PHE A 238 -26.30 -1.70 5.62
C PHE A 238 -27.30 -0.75 6.30
N GLY A 239 -27.26 -0.59 7.60
CA GLY A 239 -28.09 0.36 8.33
C GLY A 239 -29.59 0.26 8.05
N ALA A 240 -30.35 1.29 8.44
CA ALA A 240 -31.80 1.35 8.21
C ALA A 240 -32.19 1.85 6.81
N ASP A 241 -31.24 2.34 6.02
CA ASP A 241 -31.49 2.73 4.64
C ASP A 241 -31.47 1.48 3.75
N PRO A 242 -32.63 1.04 3.23
CA PRO A 242 -32.72 -0.15 2.38
C PRO A 242 -31.97 0.01 1.04
N LEU A 243 -31.58 1.24 0.70
CA LEU A 243 -30.84 1.55 -0.54
C LEU A 243 -29.32 1.57 -0.33
N HIS A 244 -28.84 1.13 0.82
CA HIS A 244 -27.43 1.16 1.24
C HIS A 244 -26.82 2.58 1.17
N PRO A 245 -25.94 2.98 2.04
CA PRO A 245 -25.33 4.30 1.97
C PRO A 245 -24.28 4.34 0.85
N GLN A 246 -24.74 4.47 -0.40
CA GLN A 246 -23.86 4.76 -1.53
C GLN A 246 -23.28 6.16 -1.36
N LEU A 247 -21.98 6.24 -1.22
CA LEU A 247 -21.23 7.47 -0.95
C LEU A 247 -20.92 8.21 -2.25
N SER A 248 -20.63 7.48 -3.32
CA SER A 248 -20.22 8.09 -4.58
C SER A 248 -21.08 7.65 -5.75
N PHE A 249 -21.17 8.52 -6.76
CA PHE A 249 -21.90 8.30 -8.00
C PHE A 249 -20.94 8.63 -9.14
N ASN A 250 -20.49 7.61 -9.87
CA ASN A 250 -19.57 7.77 -10.99
C ASN A 250 -20.00 6.83 -12.11
N GLN A 251 -19.83 7.26 -13.35
CA GLN A 251 -19.99 6.40 -14.52
C GLN A 251 -18.73 5.61 -14.85
N SER A 252 -17.62 5.95 -14.21
CA SER A 252 -16.36 5.22 -14.24
C SER A 252 -16.05 4.66 -12.85
N HIS A 253 -14.82 4.25 -12.58
CA HIS A 253 -14.49 3.59 -11.32
C HIS A 253 -14.05 4.57 -10.23
N ASP A 254 -14.59 4.38 -9.02
CA ASP A 254 -14.10 4.93 -7.76
C ASP A 254 -13.42 3.81 -6.96
N ARG A 255 -12.12 3.96 -6.65
CA ARG A 255 -11.30 2.90 -6.05
C ARG A 255 -10.34 3.41 -4.98
N ASP A 256 -9.78 2.45 -4.24
CA ASP A 256 -8.69 2.69 -3.29
C ASP A 256 -9.04 3.76 -2.24
N ALA A 257 -10.25 3.68 -1.69
CA ALA A 257 -10.68 4.59 -0.65
C ALA A 257 -9.77 4.52 0.59
N THR A 258 -9.52 5.67 1.20
CA THR A 258 -8.85 5.81 2.49
C THR A 258 -9.53 6.91 3.30
N VAL A 259 -9.27 6.99 4.60
CA VAL A 259 -9.85 8.02 5.46
C VAL A 259 -8.77 9.01 5.90
N LEU A 260 -9.06 10.28 5.74
CA LEU A 260 -8.19 11.37 6.18
C LEU A 260 -8.38 11.65 7.68
N ALA A 261 -7.40 12.29 8.31
CA ALA A 261 -7.43 12.65 9.72
C ALA A 261 -8.61 13.57 10.09
N ASN A 262 -9.16 14.30 9.13
CA ASN A 262 -10.37 15.13 9.30
C ASN A 262 -11.69 14.33 9.15
N GLY A 263 -11.61 13.01 8.95
CA GLY A 263 -12.77 12.13 8.79
C GLY A 263 -13.34 12.05 7.37
N ARG A 264 -12.83 12.82 6.42
CA ARG A 264 -13.25 12.70 5.00
C ARG A 264 -12.72 11.42 4.38
N VAL A 265 -13.42 10.92 3.40
CA VAL A 265 -12.97 9.79 2.56
C VAL A 265 -12.25 10.38 1.36
N LEU A 266 -11.06 9.86 1.05
CA LEU A 266 -10.25 10.18 -0.12
C LEU A 266 -10.13 8.92 -0.98
N TRP A 267 -10.24 9.05 -2.30
CA TRP A 267 -10.13 7.92 -3.22
C TRP A 267 -9.58 8.29 -4.58
N SER A 268 -9.21 7.29 -5.35
CA SER A 268 -8.85 7.42 -6.76
C SER A 268 -10.11 7.30 -7.62
N ARG A 269 -10.41 8.33 -8.40
CA ARG A 269 -11.54 8.35 -9.34
C ARG A 269 -11.04 8.35 -10.77
N TRP A 270 -11.56 7.43 -11.57
CA TRP A 270 -11.36 7.48 -13.01
C TRP A 270 -12.27 8.56 -13.62
N ASP A 271 -11.68 9.63 -14.08
CA ASP A 271 -12.36 10.66 -14.88
C ASP A 271 -12.24 10.26 -16.35
N HIS A 272 -13.34 9.82 -16.94
CA HIS A 272 -13.40 9.46 -18.33
C HIS A 272 -14.40 10.35 -19.05
N ALA A 273 -13.88 11.32 -19.78
CA ALA A 273 -14.63 12.27 -20.58
C ALA A 273 -13.88 12.57 -21.87
N PRO A 274 -14.54 13.09 -22.91
CA PRO A 274 -13.85 13.49 -24.14
C PRO A 274 -12.67 14.42 -23.85
N GLY A 275 -11.45 13.96 -24.18
CA GLY A 275 -10.21 14.70 -23.95
C GLY A 275 -9.64 14.58 -22.54
N LYS A 276 -10.24 13.79 -21.64
CA LYS A 276 -9.74 13.52 -20.31
C LYS A 276 -9.99 12.05 -19.93
N ASP A 277 -8.94 11.31 -19.78
CA ASP A 277 -8.96 9.90 -19.41
C ASP A 277 -7.85 9.66 -18.38
N ALA A 278 -8.18 9.80 -17.09
CA ALA A 278 -7.19 9.83 -16.04
C ALA A 278 -7.79 9.51 -14.66
N MET A 279 -6.97 8.99 -13.75
CA MET A 279 -7.35 8.73 -12.36
C MET A 279 -6.80 9.84 -11.46
N SER A 280 -7.71 10.69 -10.96
CA SER A 280 -7.45 11.80 -10.05
C SER A 280 -7.86 11.44 -8.62
N LEU A 281 -7.44 12.24 -7.64
CA LEU A 281 -7.85 12.08 -6.24
C LEU A 281 -9.06 12.94 -5.94
N TYR A 282 -10.10 12.34 -5.38
CA TYR A 282 -11.33 12.99 -4.94
C TYR A 282 -11.57 12.76 -3.46
N SER A 283 -12.27 13.68 -2.80
CA SER A 283 -12.69 13.52 -1.42
C SER A 283 -14.15 13.92 -1.20
N ALA A 284 -14.77 13.30 -0.18
CA ALA A 284 -16.10 13.65 0.29
C ALA A 284 -16.27 13.31 1.77
N ASN A 285 -17.34 13.79 2.38
CA ASN A 285 -17.76 13.32 3.68
C ASN A 285 -18.23 11.84 3.60
N PRO A 286 -18.18 11.07 4.71
CA PRO A 286 -18.61 9.66 4.71
C PRO A 286 -20.08 9.41 4.34
N ASP A 287 -20.90 10.46 4.30
CA ASP A 287 -22.29 10.43 3.82
C ASP A 287 -22.45 10.81 2.33
N GLY A 288 -21.33 11.02 1.63
CA GLY A 288 -21.29 11.41 0.23
C GLY A 288 -21.51 12.90 -0.05
N THR A 289 -21.70 13.72 0.97
CA THR A 289 -21.81 15.18 0.80
C THR A 289 -20.44 15.82 0.58
N ASP A 290 -20.44 17.04 0.06
CA ASP A 290 -19.25 17.87 -0.11
C ASP A 290 -18.16 17.18 -0.96
N LEU A 291 -18.59 16.59 -2.09
CA LEU A 291 -17.67 15.99 -3.07
C LEU A 291 -16.80 17.07 -3.71
N GLU A 292 -15.51 16.87 -3.67
CA GLU A 292 -14.54 17.77 -4.28
C GLU A 292 -13.40 17.00 -4.98
N LEU A 293 -12.84 17.60 -6.01
CA LEU A 293 -11.55 17.19 -6.56
C LEU A 293 -10.47 17.60 -5.55
N TYR A 294 -9.81 16.62 -4.98
CA TYR A 294 -8.75 16.85 -4.00
C TYR A 294 -7.42 17.22 -4.68
N TYR A 295 -7.05 16.51 -5.75
CA TYR A 295 -5.79 16.74 -6.45
C TYR A 295 -5.75 16.08 -7.82
N GLY A 296 -5.10 16.72 -8.78
CA GLY A 296 -4.52 16.05 -9.94
C GLY A 296 -5.33 16.11 -11.22
N ALA A 297 -6.31 17.02 -11.35
CA ALA A 297 -7.07 17.14 -12.61
C ALA A 297 -6.19 17.35 -13.85
N ASN A 298 -5.07 18.07 -13.70
CA ASN A 298 -4.14 18.40 -14.79
C ASN A 298 -2.68 18.03 -14.48
N SER A 299 -2.45 17.19 -13.48
CA SER A 299 -1.09 16.84 -13.02
C SER A 299 -0.64 15.43 -13.45
N HIS A 300 -1.21 14.88 -14.51
CA HIS A 300 -0.92 13.51 -14.94
C HIS A 300 0.32 13.38 -15.84
N MET A 301 0.82 14.47 -16.43
CA MET A 301 2.04 14.42 -17.27
C MET A 301 3.33 14.59 -16.43
N THR A 302 3.38 13.94 -15.27
CA THR A 302 4.49 14.03 -14.32
C THR A 302 5.37 12.80 -14.28
N GLY A 303 5.03 11.77 -15.00
CA GLY A 303 5.82 10.57 -15.11
C GLY A 303 7.14 10.75 -15.85
N SER A 304 7.94 9.72 -15.87
CA SER A 304 9.23 9.68 -16.59
C SER A 304 9.06 10.05 -18.06
N ASN A 305 9.85 10.99 -18.57
CA ASN A 305 9.71 11.51 -19.91
C ASN A 305 8.34 12.14 -20.21
N SER A 306 7.70 12.73 -19.21
CA SER A 306 6.34 13.31 -19.30
C SER A 306 5.28 12.30 -19.72
N THR A 307 5.43 11.02 -19.35
CA THR A 307 4.37 10.03 -19.54
C THR A 307 3.18 10.38 -18.66
N VAL A 308 2.00 10.02 -19.15
CA VAL A 308 0.76 10.11 -18.38
C VAL A 308 0.77 9.07 -17.28
N VAL A 309 0.48 9.50 -16.08
CA VAL A 309 0.47 8.67 -14.85
C VAL A 309 -0.88 8.76 -14.14
N GLU A 310 -1.09 7.80 -13.27
CA GLU A 310 -2.25 7.66 -12.41
C GLU A 310 -1.84 7.77 -10.95
N PHE A 311 -2.70 8.36 -10.12
CA PHE A 311 -2.54 8.40 -8.67
C PHE A 311 -3.49 7.39 -8.04
N VAL A 312 -2.93 6.30 -7.50
CA VAL A 312 -3.71 5.21 -6.90
C VAL A 312 -3.21 4.84 -5.52
N GLN A 313 -4.01 4.10 -4.77
CA GLN A 313 -3.70 3.68 -3.40
C GLN A 313 -3.29 4.87 -2.49
N PRO A 314 -4.05 5.98 -2.47
CA PRO A 314 -3.69 7.11 -1.63
C PRO A 314 -3.73 6.72 -0.15
N ARG A 315 -2.77 7.24 0.62
CA ARG A 315 -2.71 7.09 2.08
C ARG A 315 -2.23 8.40 2.70
N GLN A 316 -2.92 8.87 3.72
CA GLN A 316 -2.46 10.06 4.42
C GLN A 316 -1.26 9.74 5.31
N MET A 317 -0.23 10.55 5.22
CA MET A 317 0.92 10.52 6.10
C MET A 317 0.62 11.29 7.39
N GLN A 318 1.45 11.09 8.41
CA GLN A 318 1.27 11.76 9.71
C GLN A 318 1.36 13.29 9.62
N ASP A 319 2.09 13.82 8.66
CA ASP A 319 2.21 15.26 8.40
C ASP A 319 1.07 15.84 7.56
N GLY A 320 0.06 15.04 7.23
CA GLY A 320 -1.13 15.43 6.49
C GLY A 320 -1.00 15.31 4.97
N ARG A 321 0.22 15.14 4.44
CA ARG A 321 0.42 14.93 3.01
C ARG A 321 -0.07 13.55 2.57
N ILE A 322 -0.28 13.37 1.29
CA ILE A 322 -0.76 12.12 0.72
C ILE A 322 0.39 11.35 0.08
N LEU A 323 0.63 10.13 0.53
CA LEU A 323 1.45 9.15 -0.16
C LEU A 323 0.56 8.46 -1.20
N ALA A 324 0.99 8.42 -2.45
CA ALA A 324 0.29 7.73 -3.53
C ALA A 324 1.26 6.88 -4.35
N LEU A 325 0.73 5.84 -4.97
CA LEU A 325 1.44 5.11 -6.01
C LEU A 325 1.16 5.82 -7.33
N GLU A 326 2.21 6.39 -7.92
CA GLU A 326 2.21 6.97 -9.24
C GLU A 326 2.62 5.90 -10.25
N ARG A 327 1.74 5.57 -11.16
CA ARG A 327 2.00 4.55 -12.19
C ARG A 327 1.48 4.98 -13.53
N GLN A 328 2.00 4.40 -14.58
CA GLN A 328 1.48 4.60 -15.91
C GLN A 328 0.06 4.04 -16.01
N TYR A 329 -0.79 4.69 -16.78
CA TYR A 329 -2.20 4.35 -16.97
C TYR A 329 -2.41 2.98 -17.65
N THR A 330 -1.62 2.69 -18.67
CA THR A 330 -1.68 1.42 -19.42
C THR A 330 -0.28 0.88 -19.68
N ASP A 331 -0.21 -0.37 -20.06
CA ASP A 331 1.01 -1.03 -20.56
C ASP A 331 2.16 -1.12 -19.57
N VAL A 332 1.87 -1.19 -18.28
CA VAL A 332 2.92 -1.27 -17.27
C VAL A 332 2.99 -2.65 -16.67
N ASP A 333 4.19 -3.04 -16.41
CA ASP A 333 4.50 -4.02 -15.40
C ASP A 333 3.96 -3.58 -14.03
N ASP A 334 3.51 -4.52 -13.19
CA ASP A 334 3.01 -4.25 -11.84
C ASP A 334 3.88 -3.25 -11.07
N GLY A 335 3.27 -2.15 -10.63
CA GLY A 335 3.88 -1.15 -9.76
C GLY A 335 4.32 0.14 -10.46
N GLY A 336 4.81 1.07 -9.66
CA GLY A 336 5.20 2.41 -10.08
C GLY A 336 6.16 3.06 -9.11
N GLN A 337 6.17 4.38 -9.10
CA GLN A 337 6.90 5.23 -8.19
C GLN A 337 6.02 5.60 -7.00
N LEU A 338 6.62 5.79 -5.83
CA LEU A 338 5.93 6.39 -4.69
C LEU A 338 6.15 7.90 -4.70
N VAL A 339 5.05 8.65 -4.66
CA VAL A 339 5.06 10.11 -4.58
C VAL A 339 4.36 10.58 -3.32
N ILE A 340 4.86 11.69 -2.78
CA ILE A 340 4.23 12.43 -1.69
C ILE A 340 3.62 13.68 -2.29
N ILE A 341 2.32 13.88 -2.10
CA ILE A 341 1.54 14.97 -2.67
C ILE A 341 1.11 15.92 -1.55
N ASP A 342 1.40 17.19 -1.70
CA ASP A 342 0.96 18.27 -0.80
C ASP A 342 -0.37 18.85 -1.28
N GLY A 343 -1.43 18.06 -1.18
CA GLY A 343 -2.79 18.49 -1.56
C GLY A 343 -3.42 19.50 -0.59
N ALA A 344 -2.82 19.71 0.59
CA ALA A 344 -3.30 20.74 1.53
C ALA A 344 -2.97 22.16 1.07
N HIS A 345 -1.94 22.33 0.25
CA HIS A 345 -1.45 23.63 -0.20
C HIS A 345 -1.50 23.81 -1.72
N TYR A 346 -1.75 22.77 -2.47
CA TYR A 346 -1.77 22.77 -3.93
C TYR A 346 -3.02 22.09 -4.49
N VAL A 347 -3.57 22.62 -5.55
CA VAL A 347 -4.63 21.97 -6.37
C VAL A 347 -4.03 21.14 -7.50
N GLU A 348 -2.86 21.55 -8.02
CA GLU A 348 -2.12 20.90 -9.10
C GLU A 348 -0.63 20.90 -8.79
N ASN A 349 0.15 20.11 -9.52
CA ASN A 349 1.58 19.96 -9.24
C ASN A 349 2.35 21.30 -9.18
N THR A 350 1.97 22.26 -10.01
CA THR A 350 2.64 23.58 -10.06
C THR A 350 1.72 24.75 -9.70
N GLN A 351 0.51 24.46 -9.22
CA GLN A 351 -0.47 25.46 -8.89
C GLN A 351 -0.86 25.39 -7.41
N PRO A 352 -0.31 26.28 -6.57
CA PRO A 352 -0.74 26.36 -5.18
C PRO A 352 -2.16 26.91 -5.06
N LEU A 353 -2.80 26.60 -3.93
CA LEU A 353 -4.06 27.20 -3.53
C LEU A 353 -3.92 28.73 -3.44
N ALA A 354 -5.01 29.48 -3.67
CA ALA A 354 -5.01 30.94 -3.61
C ALA A 354 -4.49 31.47 -2.26
N ALA A 355 -4.81 30.81 -1.16
CA ALA A 355 -4.31 31.13 0.17
C ALA A 355 -2.79 30.93 0.32
N ASN A 356 -2.18 30.16 -0.55
CA ASN A 356 -0.77 29.75 -0.52
C ASN A 356 0.00 30.25 -1.75
N SER A 357 -0.47 31.28 -2.41
CA SER A 357 0.02 31.79 -3.70
C SER A 357 1.51 32.19 -3.72
N THR A 358 2.16 32.29 -2.56
CA THR A 358 3.61 32.54 -2.44
C THR A 358 4.46 31.28 -2.49
N LEU A 359 3.84 30.09 -2.40
CA LEU A 359 4.58 28.83 -2.50
C LEU A 359 5.09 28.62 -3.91
N THR A 360 6.30 28.10 -3.99
CA THR A 360 6.98 27.76 -5.23
C THR A 360 7.50 26.31 -5.18
N GLY A 361 7.57 25.68 -6.32
CA GLY A 361 8.00 24.28 -6.43
C GLY A 361 6.82 23.33 -6.70
N PRO A 362 7.10 22.05 -6.88
CA PRO A 362 6.08 21.06 -7.18
C PRO A 362 5.36 20.58 -5.91
N ALA A 363 4.07 20.30 -6.03
CA ALA A 363 3.28 19.62 -5.01
C ALA A 363 3.71 18.16 -4.84
N GLN A 364 4.17 17.53 -5.93
CA GLN A 364 4.64 16.16 -5.95
C GLN A 364 6.13 16.07 -5.67
N THR A 365 6.50 15.19 -4.75
CA THR A 365 7.90 14.86 -4.48
C THR A 365 8.08 13.34 -4.41
N PRO A 366 9.16 12.77 -4.99
CA PRO A 366 9.44 11.35 -4.84
C PRO A 366 9.54 10.97 -3.35
N ALA A 367 8.86 9.91 -2.95
CA ALA A 367 8.94 9.40 -1.58
C ALA A 367 10.26 8.67 -1.30
N THR A 368 11.00 8.31 -2.35
CA THR A 368 12.25 7.56 -2.24
C THR A 368 13.30 8.14 -3.19
N PRO A 369 14.60 8.00 -2.87
CA PRO A 369 15.68 8.43 -3.78
C PRO A 369 15.89 7.45 -4.95
N ASN A 370 15.09 6.41 -5.09
CA ASN A 370 15.24 5.43 -6.14
C ASN A 370 14.86 6.04 -7.50
N ASP A 371 15.65 5.75 -8.51
CA ASP A 371 15.35 6.12 -9.90
C ASP A 371 14.31 5.13 -10.48
N VAL A 372 13.05 5.37 -10.14
CA VAL A 372 11.90 4.56 -10.60
C VAL A 372 11.34 5.18 -11.87
N LEU A 373 11.25 4.37 -12.92
CA LEU A 373 10.70 4.82 -14.20
C LEU A 373 9.22 4.41 -14.30
N THR A 374 8.38 5.35 -14.69
CA THR A 374 6.94 5.15 -14.96
C THR A 374 6.65 4.89 -16.44
N ILE A 375 7.62 4.35 -17.17
CA ILE A 375 7.52 3.91 -18.55
C ILE A 375 7.73 2.40 -18.66
N PRO A 376 7.26 1.73 -19.73
CA PRO A 376 7.49 0.30 -19.94
C PRO A 376 8.98 -0.07 -19.91
N GLY A 377 9.27 -1.27 -19.46
CA GLY A 377 10.62 -1.84 -19.47
C GLY A 377 11.34 -1.77 -18.11
N PRO A 378 12.66 -2.05 -18.09
CA PRO A 378 13.44 -2.09 -16.86
C PRO A 378 13.52 -0.72 -16.19
N SER A 379 13.19 -0.67 -14.90
CA SER A 379 13.33 0.52 -14.05
C SER A 379 14.54 0.35 -13.11
N PRO A 380 15.61 1.13 -13.20
CA PRO A 380 16.81 0.98 -12.38
C PRO A 380 16.51 0.97 -10.87
N GLY A 381 15.63 1.84 -10.41
CA GLY A 381 15.18 1.92 -9.02
C GLY A 381 14.23 0.79 -8.59
N GLY A 382 13.89 -0.11 -9.49
CA GLY A 382 12.84 -1.10 -9.26
C GLY A 382 11.44 -0.50 -9.42
N ARG A 383 10.43 -1.15 -8.83
CA ARG A 383 9.05 -0.66 -8.82
C ARG A 383 8.38 -0.99 -7.49
N PHE A 384 7.55 -0.09 -7.01
CA PHE A 384 6.72 -0.28 -5.82
C PHE A 384 5.33 -0.74 -6.25
N SER A 385 4.75 -1.70 -5.53
CA SER A 385 3.40 -2.20 -5.79
C SER A 385 2.40 -1.81 -4.71
N SER A 386 2.87 -1.44 -3.52
CA SER A 386 2.04 -0.89 -2.45
C SER A 386 2.90 -0.18 -1.42
N ALA A 387 2.28 0.71 -0.65
CA ALA A 387 2.94 1.43 0.43
C ALA A 387 1.97 1.73 1.57
N TYR A 388 2.47 1.70 2.81
CA TYR A 388 1.69 1.98 4.00
C TYR A 388 2.50 2.84 4.99
N PRO A 389 2.09 4.10 5.25
CA PRO A 389 2.72 4.95 6.25
C PRO A 389 2.50 4.39 7.65
N LEU A 390 3.55 4.30 8.47
CA LEU A 390 3.46 3.63 9.78
C LEU A 390 2.77 4.47 10.86
N GLN A 391 2.56 5.76 10.66
CA GLN A 391 1.92 6.67 11.62
C GLN A 391 2.56 6.65 13.03
N ASP A 392 3.84 6.30 13.14
CA ASP A 392 4.58 6.08 14.38
C ASP A 392 5.50 7.27 14.76
N GLY A 393 5.31 8.42 14.16
CA GLY A 393 6.13 9.61 14.38
C GLY A 393 7.48 9.59 13.65
N THR A 394 7.81 8.53 12.94
CA THR A 394 9.12 8.35 12.31
C THR A 394 9.13 8.66 10.81
N ASN A 395 7.98 8.92 10.21
CA ASN A 395 7.77 9.03 8.75
C ASN A 395 8.28 7.80 7.98
N ARG A 396 8.27 6.63 8.61
CA ARG A 396 8.59 5.36 7.95
C ARG A 396 7.41 4.88 7.13
N ILE A 397 7.73 4.22 6.03
CA ILE A 397 6.75 3.64 5.12
C ILE A 397 7.07 2.15 4.98
N LEU A 398 6.10 1.29 5.19
CA LEU A 398 6.18 -0.13 4.82
C LEU A 398 5.86 -0.23 3.33
N VAL A 399 6.73 -0.90 2.57
CA VAL A 399 6.58 -0.97 1.11
C VAL A 399 6.69 -2.39 0.59
N SER A 400 5.94 -2.66 -0.47
CA SER A 400 6.17 -3.80 -1.36
C SER A 400 6.98 -3.31 -2.56
N TRP A 401 8.19 -3.83 -2.74
CA TRP A 401 9.14 -3.34 -3.73
C TRP A 401 9.85 -4.46 -4.47
N THR A 402 9.98 -4.32 -5.77
CA THR A 402 10.65 -5.27 -6.65
C THR A 402 11.91 -4.65 -7.22
N GLN A 403 13.06 -5.23 -6.93
CA GLN A 403 14.32 -4.80 -7.53
C GLN A 403 14.36 -5.09 -9.03
N CYS A 404 14.95 -4.18 -9.80
CA CYS A 404 15.28 -4.43 -11.18
C CYS A 404 16.42 -5.45 -11.30
N ARG A 405 16.19 -6.52 -12.06
CA ARG A 405 17.17 -7.58 -12.34
C ARG A 405 17.14 -7.94 -13.82
N LEU A 406 18.30 -8.09 -14.42
CA LEU A 406 18.47 -8.54 -15.79
C LEU A 406 19.07 -9.94 -15.81
N LEU A 407 18.78 -10.69 -16.88
CA LEU A 407 19.46 -11.95 -17.19
C LEU A 407 20.60 -11.66 -18.16
N ASP A 408 21.81 -11.77 -17.69
CA ASP A 408 23.02 -11.69 -18.53
C ASP A 408 23.25 -13.05 -19.18
N THR A 409 22.92 -13.15 -20.46
CA THR A 409 23.07 -14.37 -21.26
C THR A 409 24.46 -14.47 -21.90
N THR A 410 25.32 -13.49 -21.72
CA THR A 410 26.72 -13.55 -22.20
C THR A 410 27.60 -14.42 -21.32
N GLN A 411 27.15 -14.71 -20.09
CA GLN A 411 27.81 -15.60 -19.16
C GLN A 411 27.31 -17.04 -19.31
N THR A 412 28.17 -17.99 -18.99
CA THR A 412 27.83 -19.43 -19.01
C THR A 412 28.15 -20.03 -17.64
N PRO A 413 27.15 -20.44 -16.83
CA PRO A 413 25.70 -20.31 -17.09
C PRO A 413 25.22 -18.83 -17.03
N PRO A 414 24.08 -18.51 -17.63
CA PRO A 414 23.52 -17.17 -17.58
C PRO A 414 23.36 -16.65 -16.14
N ALA A 415 23.81 -15.45 -15.88
CA ALA A 415 23.84 -14.84 -14.55
C ALA A 415 22.79 -13.75 -14.39
N ILE A 416 22.34 -13.56 -13.14
CA ILE A 416 21.39 -12.50 -12.80
C ILE A 416 22.18 -11.32 -12.29
N VAL A 417 22.02 -10.18 -12.96
CA VAL A 417 22.76 -8.96 -12.69
C VAL A 417 21.80 -7.81 -12.31
N PRO A 418 22.23 -6.86 -11.50
CA PRO A 418 21.48 -5.62 -11.27
C PRO A 418 21.27 -4.82 -12.56
N CYS A 419 20.16 -4.06 -12.63
CA CYS A 419 19.92 -3.11 -13.71
C CYS A 419 20.81 -1.86 -13.58
N THR A 420 22.09 -2.00 -13.82
CA THR A 420 23.00 -0.86 -13.91
C THR A 420 22.85 -0.17 -15.27
N SER A 421 23.24 1.09 -15.35
CA SER A 421 23.25 1.84 -16.63
C SER A 421 24.03 1.14 -17.72
N THR A 422 25.12 0.46 -17.36
CA THR A 422 25.93 -0.34 -18.29
C THR A 422 25.19 -1.59 -18.75
N ALA A 423 24.55 -2.31 -17.83
CA ALA A 423 23.79 -3.52 -18.16
C ALA A 423 22.53 -3.21 -19.01
N LEU A 424 21.92 -2.06 -18.80
CA LEU A 424 20.77 -1.60 -19.60
C LEU A 424 21.15 -1.16 -21.02
N ARG A 425 22.40 -0.71 -21.23
CA ARG A 425 22.92 -0.35 -22.55
C ARG A 425 23.48 -1.53 -23.34
N ALA A 426 23.58 -2.69 -22.72
CA ALA A 426 24.03 -3.89 -23.40
C ALA A 426 23.06 -4.26 -24.53
N PRO A 427 23.53 -4.78 -25.67
CA PRO A 427 22.64 -5.23 -26.72
C PRO A 427 21.73 -6.35 -26.17
N ASN A 428 20.42 -6.12 -26.26
CA ASN A 428 19.37 -7.06 -25.88
C ASN A 428 19.30 -7.39 -24.35
N PRO A 429 19.15 -6.39 -23.47
CA PRO A 429 18.94 -6.65 -22.06
C PRO A 429 17.64 -7.41 -21.85
N ARG A 430 17.69 -8.63 -21.32
CA ARG A 430 16.49 -9.41 -21.01
C ARG A 430 16.10 -9.18 -19.55
N PRO A 431 14.94 -8.57 -19.26
CA PRO A 431 14.45 -8.45 -17.89
C PRO A 431 14.24 -9.85 -17.30
N ARG A 432 14.69 -10.05 -16.07
CA ARG A 432 14.40 -11.26 -15.33
C ARG A 432 12.94 -11.20 -14.85
N ARG A 433 12.28 -12.36 -14.88
CA ARG A 433 10.97 -12.53 -14.23
C ARG A 433 11.06 -12.05 -12.78
N ARG A 434 10.12 -11.22 -12.39
CA ARG A 434 10.01 -10.72 -11.02
C ARG A 434 9.76 -11.89 -10.08
N SER A 435 10.51 -11.98 -9.01
CA SER A 435 10.19 -12.86 -7.90
C SER A 435 9.67 -12.00 -6.76
N THR A 436 8.64 -12.44 -6.13
CA THR A 436 7.96 -11.97 -4.92
C THR A 436 8.47 -10.65 -4.34
N ALA A 437 7.61 -9.66 -4.24
CA ALA A 437 7.88 -8.40 -3.57
C ALA A 437 8.33 -8.64 -2.12
N CYS A 438 9.42 -8.01 -1.72
CA CYS A 438 9.86 -7.97 -0.32
C CYS A 438 9.32 -6.71 0.33
N GLY A 439 8.76 -6.82 1.52
CA GLY A 439 8.44 -5.66 2.35
C GLY A 439 9.73 -4.97 2.80
N CYS A 440 9.85 -3.68 2.56
CA CYS A 440 10.95 -2.84 3.03
C CYS A 440 10.38 -1.64 3.79
N SER A 441 11.10 -1.22 4.84
CA SER A 441 10.83 0.05 5.51
C SER A 441 11.75 1.12 4.94
N ILE A 442 11.20 2.27 4.59
CA ILE A 442 11.96 3.40 4.05
C ILE A 442 11.92 4.54 5.05
N ARG A 443 13.08 5.08 5.40
CA ARG A 443 13.19 6.42 5.99
C ARG A 443 13.34 7.45 4.89
N SER A 444 12.86 8.65 5.12
CA SER A 444 12.77 9.77 4.16
C SER A 444 14.09 10.18 3.49
N ARG A 445 15.23 9.53 3.79
CA ARG A 445 16.54 9.87 3.21
C ARG A 445 17.42 8.70 2.73
N THR A 446 17.13 7.45 3.11
CA THR A 446 17.94 6.29 2.63
C THR A 446 17.09 5.01 2.67
N PRO A 447 16.84 4.35 1.53
CA PRO A 447 16.21 3.04 1.53
C PRO A 447 17.21 1.99 2.01
N SER A 448 16.83 1.24 3.05
CA SER A 448 17.57 0.04 3.46
C SER A 448 16.70 -1.19 3.14
N CYS A 449 16.95 -1.80 2.00
CA CYS A 449 16.34 -3.08 1.65
C CYS A 449 17.32 -4.20 1.94
N ARG A 450 16.99 -5.11 2.85
CA ARG A 450 17.67 -6.40 2.96
C ARG A 450 17.04 -7.38 1.99
N SER A 451 17.87 -8.12 1.29
CA SER A 451 17.43 -9.19 0.40
C SER A 451 16.62 -10.21 1.18
N CYS A 452 15.37 -10.45 0.80
CA CYS A 452 14.66 -11.64 1.26
C CYS A 452 15.42 -12.88 0.78
N SER A 453 15.78 -13.75 1.71
CA SER A 453 16.33 -15.06 1.39
C SER A 453 15.32 -15.84 0.53
N ARG A 454 15.79 -16.43 -0.53
CA ARG A 454 15.01 -17.25 -1.46
C ARG A 454 14.31 -18.35 -0.69
N SER A 455 12.99 -18.44 -0.77
CA SER A 455 12.34 -19.74 -0.69
C SER A 455 12.47 -20.37 -2.09
N ARG A 456 13.25 -21.45 -2.17
CA ARG A 456 13.24 -22.33 -3.34
C ARG A 456 11.86 -22.99 -3.39
N ALA A 457 11.18 -22.90 -4.49
CA ALA A 457 10.23 -23.88 -4.95
C ALA A 457 10.89 -24.74 -6.00
#